data_4a04c99cb4c77e67817715f46df55b16
#
_entry.id   4a04c99cb4c77e67817715f46df55b16
#
_cell.length_a   1.000
_cell.length_b   1.000
_cell.length_c   1.000
_cell.angle_alpha   90.00
_cell.angle_beta   90.00
_cell.angle_gamma   90.00
#
_symmetry.space_group_name_H-M   'P 1'
#
loop_
_entity.id
_entity.type
_entity.pdbx_description
1 polymer ?
#
loop_
_entity_poly.entity_id
_entity_poly.type
_entity_poly.pdbx_seq_one_letter_code
_entity_poly.pdbx_strand_id
1 'polypeptide(L)'
;MKFHVLTLFPDMVMQGLMTSITGRAVQQKKIDIDAVNIRDYTQDKHGRVDDYPYGGGAGMLMQAQPVYDACQSVMEKIPQNKKKRVIYVTPQGIPFTQAKARELAAQDELLLLCGHYEGIDERVLEEVVTDYISIGDYVLTGGELAAMVIVDAVARLVPGVLGNEQSALTESFHGELLEHPQYSRPDVWHGKKVPEVLLSGNQKHIDAWKKEQSILRTKERRPDLYARYVRLQECRQLLMKQKLLHIDMIELINRGRAQLLYFGQGQILLKDMEYEIYFHACVDPSRLPDIRTWTLPVEKIPLAVLHQEEMIPY
;
A
#
# COMPACT_ATOMS: atom_id res chain seq x y z
N MET A 1 -3.57 -8.98 -13.96
CA MET A 1 -2.78 -7.76 -13.66
C MET A 1 -1.46 -7.84 -14.36
N LYS A 2 -0.97 -6.75 -14.93
CA LYS A 2 0.32 -6.72 -15.61
C LYS A 2 1.24 -5.64 -15.02
N PHE A 3 2.53 -5.97 -14.91
CA PHE A 3 3.58 -5.08 -14.42
C PHE A 3 4.59 -4.84 -15.54
N HIS A 4 4.88 -3.57 -15.82
CA HIS A 4 5.93 -3.16 -16.75
C HIS A 4 6.99 -2.43 -15.95
N VAL A 5 8.21 -2.95 -15.93
CA VAL A 5 9.33 -2.32 -15.24
C VAL A 5 10.26 -1.69 -16.26
N LEU A 6 10.27 -0.36 -16.33
CA LEU A 6 11.12 0.42 -17.21
C LEU A 6 12.46 0.66 -16.50
N THR A 7 13.53 0.11 -17.03
CA THR A 7 14.81 0.02 -16.33
C THR A 7 15.99 0.04 -17.29
N LEU A 8 17.19 0.27 -16.80
CA LEU A 8 18.45 0.07 -17.53
C LEU A 8 19.00 -1.36 -17.35
N PHE A 9 18.39 -2.16 -16.44
CA PHE A 9 18.88 -3.49 -16.06
C PHE A 9 17.75 -4.53 -16.03
N PRO A 10 17.13 -4.84 -17.19
CA PRO A 10 15.99 -5.76 -17.27
C PRO A 10 16.29 -7.15 -16.70
N ASP A 11 17.49 -7.66 -16.90
CA ASP A 11 17.89 -8.97 -16.40
C ASP A 11 17.87 -9.05 -14.88
N MET A 12 18.27 -7.98 -14.17
CA MET A 12 18.21 -7.90 -12.71
C MET A 12 16.77 -8.07 -12.21
N VAL A 13 15.83 -7.39 -12.85
CA VAL A 13 14.43 -7.44 -12.52
C VAL A 13 13.82 -8.81 -12.79
N MET A 14 14.05 -9.32 -13.99
CA MET A 14 13.49 -10.61 -14.43
C MET A 14 14.04 -11.77 -13.62
N GLN A 15 15.37 -11.84 -13.37
CA GLN A 15 15.94 -12.88 -12.53
C GLN A 15 15.38 -12.88 -11.11
N GLY A 16 15.13 -11.72 -10.54
CA GLY A 16 14.53 -11.59 -9.19
C GLY A 16 13.05 -12.02 -9.15
N LEU A 17 12.26 -11.52 -10.08
CA LEU A 17 10.80 -11.70 -10.04
C LEU A 17 10.31 -13.02 -10.65
N MET A 18 11.06 -13.64 -11.56
CA MET A 18 10.66 -14.90 -12.22
C MET A 18 10.95 -16.15 -11.37
N THR A 19 11.19 -15.98 -10.07
CA THR A 19 11.42 -17.06 -9.11
C THR A 19 10.31 -17.15 -8.06
N SER A 20 10.29 -18.23 -7.29
CA SER A 20 9.39 -18.42 -6.14
C SER A 20 7.89 -18.21 -6.47
N ILE A 21 7.18 -17.44 -5.68
CA ILE A 21 5.72 -17.22 -5.78
C ILE A 21 5.38 -16.38 -7.02
N THR A 22 6.10 -15.28 -7.25
CA THR A 22 5.88 -14.40 -8.39
C THR A 22 6.13 -15.12 -9.71
N GLY A 23 7.22 -15.89 -9.83
CA GLY A 23 7.51 -16.69 -11.03
C GLY A 23 6.43 -17.76 -11.30
N ARG A 24 5.93 -18.44 -10.26
CA ARG A 24 4.79 -19.38 -10.40
C ARG A 24 3.51 -18.67 -10.84
N ALA A 25 3.24 -17.50 -10.31
CA ALA A 25 2.07 -16.72 -10.67
C ALA A 25 2.09 -16.29 -12.15
N VAL A 26 3.27 -15.93 -12.68
CA VAL A 26 3.47 -15.66 -14.11
C VAL A 26 3.23 -16.93 -14.94
N GLN A 27 3.84 -18.07 -14.56
CA GLN A 27 3.63 -19.34 -15.26
C GLN A 27 2.15 -19.77 -15.28
N GLN A 28 1.43 -19.50 -14.22
CA GLN A 28 -0.01 -19.76 -14.11
C GLN A 28 -0.90 -18.68 -14.74
N LYS A 29 -0.31 -17.65 -15.36
CA LYS A 29 -1.01 -16.53 -16.01
C LYS A 29 -1.94 -15.77 -15.04
N LYS A 30 -1.59 -15.69 -13.76
CA LYS A 30 -2.30 -14.87 -12.77
C LYS A 30 -1.85 -13.42 -12.84
N ILE A 31 -0.57 -13.21 -13.08
CA ILE A 31 0.05 -11.93 -13.35
C ILE A 31 0.93 -12.04 -14.59
N ASP A 32 1.29 -10.92 -15.16
CA ASP A 32 2.30 -10.81 -16.21
C ASP A 32 3.34 -9.76 -15.79
N ILE A 33 4.62 -10.02 -16.08
CA ILE A 33 5.73 -9.12 -15.73
C ILE A 33 6.60 -8.96 -16.98
N ASP A 34 6.82 -7.70 -17.34
CA ASP A 34 7.63 -7.30 -18.49
C ASP A 34 8.68 -6.28 -18.03
N ALA A 35 9.93 -6.47 -18.42
CA ALA A 35 11.01 -5.53 -18.14
C ALA A 35 11.46 -4.88 -19.45
N VAL A 36 11.25 -3.57 -19.55
CA VAL A 36 11.53 -2.76 -20.72
C VAL A 36 12.87 -2.06 -20.55
N ASN A 37 13.80 -2.32 -21.46
CA ASN A 37 15.09 -1.65 -21.44
C ASN A 37 14.98 -0.24 -22.02
N ILE A 38 15.16 0.79 -21.19
CA ILE A 38 15.11 2.19 -21.62
C ILE A 38 16.19 2.50 -22.69
N ARG A 39 17.32 1.78 -22.69
CA ARG A 39 18.38 1.96 -23.71
C ARG A 39 17.94 1.63 -25.12
N ASP A 40 16.92 0.81 -25.30
CA ASP A 40 16.43 0.43 -26.64
C ASP A 40 15.67 1.59 -27.32
N TYR A 41 15.40 2.67 -26.57
CA TYR A 41 14.66 3.85 -27.05
C TYR A 41 15.55 5.09 -27.26
N THR A 42 16.86 5.00 -27.02
CA THR A 42 17.76 6.10 -27.36
C THR A 42 18.13 6.08 -28.83
N GLN A 43 18.26 7.27 -29.40
CA GLN A 43 18.77 7.45 -30.76
C GLN A 43 20.32 7.57 -30.80
N ASP A 44 20.96 7.58 -29.64
CA ASP A 44 22.44 7.61 -29.58
C ASP A 44 23.02 6.26 -30.05
N LYS A 45 23.95 6.33 -31.01
CA LYS A 45 24.56 5.15 -31.58
C LYS A 45 25.36 4.26 -30.62
N HIS A 46 25.68 4.80 -29.42
CA HIS A 46 26.39 4.08 -28.37
C HIS A 46 25.43 3.65 -27.22
N GLY A 47 24.12 3.85 -27.38
CA GLY A 47 23.12 3.47 -26.39
C GLY A 47 23.14 4.37 -25.12
N ARG A 48 23.66 5.60 -25.23
CA ARG A 48 23.66 6.53 -24.09
C ARG A 48 22.24 7.03 -23.81
N VAL A 49 21.89 7.07 -22.53
CA VAL A 49 20.58 7.51 -22.02
C VAL A 49 20.70 8.59 -20.94
N ASP A 50 21.92 9.08 -20.72
CA ASP A 50 22.29 10.00 -19.66
C ASP A 50 23.10 11.19 -20.22
N ASP A 51 23.04 12.32 -19.52
CA ASP A 51 23.78 13.53 -19.83
C ASP A 51 24.06 14.35 -18.56
N TYR A 52 24.91 15.36 -18.66
CA TYR A 52 25.21 16.24 -17.56
C TYR A 52 23.99 17.10 -17.16
N PRO A 53 23.72 17.27 -15.84
CA PRO A 53 22.63 18.14 -15.42
C PRO A 53 22.91 19.62 -15.72
N TYR A 54 21.90 20.34 -16.13
CA TYR A 54 21.99 21.81 -16.21
C TYR A 54 22.27 22.41 -14.82
N GLY A 55 23.06 23.44 -14.79
CA GLY A 55 23.47 24.11 -13.54
C GLY A 55 24.75 23.51 -12.93
N GLY A 56 25.27 22.44 -13.53
CA GLY A 56 26.48 21.77 -13.03
C GLY A 56 26.20 20.83 -11.87
N GLY A 57 27.22 20.15 -11.38
CA GLY A 57 27.14 19.17 -10.30
C GLY A 57 27.91 17.91 -10.67
N ALA A 58 28.07 17.02 -9.69
CA ALA A 58 28.62 15.69 -9.91
C ALA A 58 27.53 14.74 -10.39
N GLY A 59 27.91 13.76 -11.23
CA GLY A 59 27.00 12.74 -11.71
C GLY A 59 26.35 13.06 -13.05
N MET A 60 25.46 12.15 -13.45
CA MET A 60 24.73 12.20 -14.72
C MET A 60 23.23 12.17 -14.43
N LEU A 61 22.40 12.56 -15.37
CA LEU A 61 20.96 12.56 -15.31
C LEU A 61 20.40 11.77 -16.47
N MET A 62 19.40 10.92 -16.25
CA MET A 62 18.73 10.24 -17.35
C MET A 62 17.99 11.25 -18.23
N GLN A 63 18.22 11.13 -19.54
CA GLN A 63 17.63 12.02 -20.55
C GLN A 63 16.11 11.79 -20.66
N ALA A 64 15.38 12.88 -20.92
CA ALA A 64 13.93 12.87 -21.05
C ALA A 64 13.43 11.97 -22.20
N GLN A 65 14.03 12.09 -23.40
CA GLN A 65 13.49 11.44 -24.61
C GLN A 65 13.50 9.91 -24.53
N PRO A 66 14.60 9.22 -24.17
CA PRO A 66 14.58 7.76 -24.07
C PRO A 66 13.57 7.25 -23.05
N VAL A 67 13.41 7.96 -21.92
CA VAL A 67 12.44 7.62 -20.88
C VAL A 67 11.01 7.82 -21.39
N TYR A 68 10.74 8.93 -22.05
CA TYR A 68 9.43 9.23 -22.65
C TYR A 68 9.05 8.16 -23.68
N ASP A 69 9.93 7.87 -24.64
CA ASP A 69 9.66 6.91 -25.72
C ASP A 69 9.43 5.50 -25.17
N ALA A 70 10.20 5.09 -24.15
CA ALA A 70 9.99 3.81 -23.46
C ALA A 70 8.61 3.77 -22.77
N CYS A 71 8.22 4.82 -22.05
CA CYS A 71 6.89 4.92 -21.44
C CYS A 71 5.78 4.87 -22.48
N GLN A 72 5.88 5.66 -23.56
CA GLN A 72 4.86 5.72 -24.60
C GLN A 72 4.72 4.37 -25.32
N SER A 73 5.83 3.67 -25.61
CA SER A 73 5.80 2.35 -26.25
C SER A 73 5.00 1.31 -25.47
N VAL A 74 4.96 1.44 -24.14
CA VAL A 74 4.15 0.59 -23.27
C VAL A 74 2.72 1.11 -23.23
N MET A 75 2.55 2.41 -23.02
CA MET A 75 1.22 3.05 -22.87
C MET A 75 0.33 2.87 -24.09
N GLU A 76 0.89 2.91 -25.32
CA GLU A 76 0.18 2.70 -26.58
C GLU A 76 -0.38 1.27 -26.72
N LYS A 77 0.26 0.28 -26.08
CA LYS A 77 -0.19 -1.12 -26.09
C LYS A 77 -1.30 -1.39 -25.08
N ILE A 78 -1.52 -0.49 -24.12
CA ILE A 78 -2.52 -0.65 -23.07
C ILE A 78 -3.87 -0.09 -23.57
N PRO A 79 -4.92 -0.92 -23.61
CA PRO A 79 -6.26 -0.45 -24.00
C PRO A 79 -6.73 0.73 -23.12
N GLN A 80 -7.41 1.71 -23.73
CA GLN A 80 -7.86 2.92 -23.04
C GLN A 80 -8.81 2.65 -21.86
N ASN A 81 -9.57 1.57 -21.90
CA ASN A 81 -10.50 1.17 -20.84
C ASN A 81 -9.82 0.48 -19.64
N LYS A 82 -8.50 0.24 -19.70
CA LYS A 82 -7.74 -0.34 -18.61
C LYS A 82 -7.30 0.71 -17.60
N LYS A 83 -7.47 0.39 -16.31
CA LYS A 83 -6.94 1.20 -15.21
C LYS A 83 -5.44 1.01 -15.12
N LYS A 84 -4.70 2.11 -15.18
CA LYS A 84 -3.23 2.08 -15.17
C LYS A 84 -2.64 3.20 -14.33
N ARG A 85 -1.45 2.97 -13.80
CA ARG A 85 -0.64 3.96 -13.10
C ARG A 85 0.80 3.91 -13.58
N VAL A 86 1.45 5.07 -13.63
CA VAL A 86 2.89 5.20 -13.90
C VAL A 86 3.55 5.65 -12.60
N ILE A 87 4.35 4.77 -12.03
CA ILE A 87 4.95 4.92 -10.70
C ILE A 87 6.44 5.20 -10.87
N TYR A 88 6.90 6.36 -10.44
CA TYR A 88 8.32 6.63 -10.27
C TYR A 88 8.76 6.22 -8.88
N VAL A 89 9.71 5.26 -8.80
CA VAL A 89 10.28 4.79 -7.54
C VAL A 89 11.44 5.69 -7.12
N THR A 90 11.23 6.47 -6.05
CA THR A 90 12.13 7.54 -5.64
C THR A 90 12.05 7.80 -4.14
N PRO A 91 13.16 8.19 -3.46
CA PRO A 91 13.10 8.62 -2.06
C PRO A 91 12.19 9.83 -1.81
N GLN A 92 11.87 10.62 -2.84
CA GLN A 92 11.00 11.80 -2.74
C GLN A 92 9.51 11.45 -2.72
N GLY A 93 9.17 10.18 -2.96
CA GLY A 93 7.79 9.70 -3.03
C GLY A 93 7.13 9.51 -1.67
N ILE A 94 5.81 9.31 -1.70
CA ILE A 94 5.06 8.91 -0.49
C ILE A 94 5.52 7.52 -0.04
N PRO A 95 5.55 7.25 1.28
CA PRO A 95 5.94 5.94 1.80
C PRO A 95 5.01 4.82 1.30
N PHE A 96 5.60 3.74 0.77
CA PHE A 96 4.87 2.56 0.36
C PHE A 96 4.36 1.78 1.59
N THR A 97 3.07 1.57 1.64
CA THR A 97 2.39 0.86 2.73
C THR A 97 1.55 -0.29 2.20
N GLN A 98 1.05 -1.15 3.08
CA GLN A 98 0.10 -2.19 2.70
C GLN A 98 -1.22 -1.62 2.13
N ALA A 99 -1.66 -0.46 2.61
CA ALA A 99 -2.82 0.24 2.04
C ALA A 99 -2.55 0.69 0.60
N LYS A 100 -1.36 1.27 0.32
CA LYS A 100 -0.96 1.63 -1.05
C LYS A 100 -0.82 0.40 -1.95
N ALA A 101 -0.31 -0.71 -1.43
CA ALA A 101 -0.26 -1.97 -2.19
C ALA A 101 -1.66 -2.45 -2.61
N ARG A 102 -2.66 -2.36 -1.73
CA ARG A 102 -4.07 -2.69 -2.05
C ARG A 102 -4.65 -1.75 -3.11
N GLU A 103 -4.40 -0.46 -3.00
CA GLU A 103 -4.83 0.54 -4.00
C GLU A 103 -4.25 0.21 -5.39
N LEU A 104 -2.96 -0.14 -5.44
CA LEU A 104 -2.29 -0.52 -6.68
C LEU A 104 -2.78 -1.88 -7.22
N ALA A 105 -3.11 -2.84 -6.35
CA ALA A 105 -3.66 -4.14 -6.74
C ALA A 105 -5.05 -4.04 -7.40
N ALA A 106 -5.75 -2.93 -7.21
CA ALA A 106 -7.03 -2.64 -7.89
C ALA A 106 -6.87 -2.09 -9.33
N GLN A 107 -5.64 -1.91 -9.80
CA GLN A 107 -5.34 -1.50 -11.18
C GLN A 107 -5.23 -2.73 -12.10
N ASP A 108 -5.38 -2.51 -13.40
CA ASP A 108 -5.14 -3.54 -14.41
C ASP A 108 -3.66 -3.66 -14.77
N GLU A 109 -2.99 -2.51 -14.89
CA GLU A 109 -1.59 -2.42 -15.31
C GLU A 109 -0.83 -1.36 -14.52
N LEU A 110 0.40 -1.70 -14.12
CA LEU A 110 1.33 -0.79 -13.44
C LEU A 110 2.62 -0.67 -14.26
N LEU A 111 3.03 0.57 -14.51
CA LEU A 111 4.34 0.90 -15.07
C LEU A 111 5.20 1.40 -13.91
N LEU A 112 6.32 0.74 -13.66
CA LEU A 112 7.29 1.12 -12.63
C LEU A 112 8.53 1.69 -13.31
N LEU A 113 8.77 2.98 -13.15
CA LEU A 113 9.91 3.68 -13.72
C LEU A 113 11.06 3.68 -12.71
N CYS A 114 12.16 3.05 -13.08
CA CYS A 114 13.39 2.94 -12.30
C CYS A 114 14.37 4.03 -12.71
N GLY A 115 14.67 4.96 -11.80
CA GLY A 115 15.71 5.95 -11.99
C GLY A 115 17.10 5.39 -11.69
N HIS A 116 18.08 5.98 -12.34
CA HIS A 116 19.51 5.75 -12.12
C HIS A 116 20.27 7.08 -12.07
N TYR A 117 21.55 7.01 -11.73
CA TYR A 117 22.43 8.18 -11.63
C TYR A 117 21.89 9.19 -10.57
N GLU A 118 21.84 10.47 -10.91
CA GLU A 118 21.26 11.51 -10.03
C GLU A 118 19.72 11.61 -10.16
N GLY A 119 19.12 10.80 -11.03
CA GLY A 119 17.68 10.77 -11.27
C GLY A 119 17.32 10.85 -12.75
N ILE A 120 16.10 11.30 -13.02
CA ILE A 120 15.52 11.43 -14.35
C ILE A 120 15.18 12.90 -14.59
N ASP A 121 15.28 13.37 -15.82
CA ASP A 121 14.89 14.72 -16.21
C ASP A 121 13.44 15.03 -15.77
N GLU A 122 13.25 16.09 -15.00
CA GLU A 122 11.98 16.44 -14.37
C GLU A 122 10.86 16.61 -15.39
N ARG A 123 11.16 17.14 -16.58
CA ARG A 123 10.16 17.39 -17.63
C ARG A 123 9.43 16.14 -18.07
N VAL A 124 10.12 14.99 -18.16
CA VAL A 124 9.45 13.73 -18.49
C VAL A 124 8.69 13.17 -17.29
N LEU A 125 9.18 13.36 -16.08
CA LEU A 125 8.46 12.95 -14.88
C LEU A 125 7.11 13.68 -14.75
N GLU A 126 7.10 14.99 -14.95
CA GLU A 126 5.87 15.80 -14.97
C GLU A 126 4.86 15.35 -16.04
N GLU A 127 5.35 14.85 -17.18
CA GLU A 127 4.52 14.42 -18.30
C GLU A 127 3.89 13.04 -18.08
N VAL A 128 4.66 12.07 -17.55
CA VAL A 128 4.24 10.66 -17.59
C VAL A 128 3.88 10.08 -16.23
N VAL A 129 4.39 10.61 -15.10
CA VAL A 129 4.24 9.99 -13.77
C VAL A 129 2.92 10.34 -13.14
N THR A 130 2.24 9.32 -12.62
CA THR A 130 1.01 9.50 -11.83
C THR A 130 1.25 9.41 -10.32
N ASP A 131 2.27 8.66 -9.91
CA ASP A 131 2.57 8.38 -8.50
C ASP A 131 4.07 8.40 -8.25
N TYR A 132 4.51 9.07 -7.18
CA TYR A 132 5.86 9.03 -6.66
C TYR A 132 5.86 8.18 -5.40
N ILE A 133 6.63 7.08 -5.37
CA ILE A 133 6.60 6.12 -4.26
C ILE A 133 8.00 5.86 -3.73
N SER A 134 8.15 5.96 -2.40
CA SER A 134 9.35 5.60 -1.64
C SER A 134 9.14 4.30 -0.88
N ILE A 135 10.13 3.41 -0.85
CA ILE A 135 10.11 2.21 0.00
C ILE A 135 10.76 2.42 1.37
N GLY A 136 11.19 3.65 1.68
CA GLY A 136 11.81 4.01 2.97
C GLY A 136 12.81 5.15 2.83
N ASP A 137 13.21 5.70 3.97
CA ASP A 137 14.10 6.85 4.07
C ASP A 137 15.58 6.44 3.95
N TYR A 138 15.95 5.92 2.80
CA TYR A 138 17.33 5.55 2.44
C TYR A 138 17.50 5.59 0.92
N VAL A 139 18.75 5.71 0.47
CA VAL A 139 19.08 5.82 -0.95
C VAL A 139 19.65 4.50 -1.46
N LEU A 140 19.17 4.05 -2.62
CA LEU A 140 19.66 2.90 -3.36
C LEU A 140 20.46 3.36 -4.59
N THR A 141 21.21 2.45 -5.19
CA THR A 141 21.96 2.72 -6.42
C THR A 141 21.09 2.86 -7.68
N GLY A 142 19.83 2.42 -7.61
CA GLY A 142 18.84 2.48 -8.69
C GLY A 142 17.47 2.06 -8.21
N GLY A 143 16.46 2.23 -9.05
CA GLY A 143 15.06 1.96 -8.70
C GLY A 143 14.64 0.50 -8.75
N GLU A 144 15.46 -0.41 -9.30
CA GLU A 144 15.08 -1.80 -9.58
C GLU A 144 14.65 -2.58 -8.33
N LEU A 145 15.44 -2.50 -7.23
CA LEU A 145 15.09 -3.18 -5.98
C LEU A 145 13.78 -2.66 -5.41
N ALA A 146 13.58 -1.34 -5.45
CA ALA A 146 12.33 -0.73 -5.00
C ALA A 146 11.14 -1.17 -5.86
N ALA A 147 11.30 -1.20 -7.18
CA ALA A 147 10.28 -1.71 -8.10
C ALA A 147 9.94 -3.17 -7.81
N MET A 148 10.93 -4.04 -7.59
CA MET A 148 10.71 -5.44 -7.25
C MET A 148 9.97 -5.62 -5.92
N VAL A 149 10.27 -4.81 -4.91
CA VAL A 149 9.53 -4.80 -3.62
C VAL A 149 8.07 -4.46 -3.84
N ILE A 150 7.78 -3.43 -4.64
CA ILE A 150 6.40 -3.00 -4.95
C ILE A 150 5.68 -4.10 -5.74
N VAL A 151 6.31 -4.66 -6.78
CA VAL A 151 5.73 -5.74 -7.58
C VAL A 151 5.40 -6.95 -6.70
N ASP A 152 6.31 -7.41 -5.84
CA ASP A 152 6.06 -8.57 -4.96
C ASP A 152 4.89 -8.29 -4.01
N ALA A 153 4.90 -7.15 -3.33
CA ALA A 153 3.86 -6.78 -2.37
C ALA A 153 2.47 -6.63 -3.02
N VAL A 154 2.41 -6.07 -4.23
CA VAL A 154 1.14 -5.92 -4.98
C VAL A 154 0.70 -7.26 -5.57
N ALA A 155 1.61 -8.04 -6.16
CA ALA A 155 1.29 -9.33 -6.78
C ALA A 155 0.65 -10.31 -5.80
N ARG A 156 1.09 -10.32 -4.54
CA ARG A 156 0.50 -11.15 -3.47
C ARG A 156 -0.99 -10.89 -3.21
N LEU A 157 -1.46 -9.70 -3.56
CA LEU A 157 -2.86 -9.27 -3.38
C LEU A 157 -3.75 -9.62 -4.58
N VAL A 158 -3.13 -10.07 -5.69
CA VAL A 158 -3.89 -10.52 -6.86
C VAL A 158 -4.50 -11.91 -6.57
N PRO A 159 -5.82 -12.10 -6.79
CA PRO A 159 -6.49 -13.37 -6.52
C PRO A 159 -5.79 -14.57 -7.17
N GLY A 160 -5.57 -15.61 -6.38
CA GLY A 160 -4.97 -16.89 -6.82
C GLY A 160 -3.44 -16.86 -6.97
N VAL A 161 -2.75 -15.80 -6.61
CA VAL A 161 -1.27 -15.75 -6.54
C VAL A 161 -0.76 -16.48 -5.30
N LEU A 162 -1.38 -16.25 -4.15
CA LEU A 162 -1.12 -17.03 -2.94
C LEU A 162 -2.00 -18.28 -2.92
N GLY A 163 -1.41 -19.42 -2.52
CA GLY A 163 -2.13 -20.70 -2.45
C GLY A 163 -3.21 -20.77 -1.37
N ASN A 164 -3.14 -19.88 -0.37
CA ASN A 164 -4.14 -19.76 0.68
C ASN A 164 -4.48 -18.27 0.88
N GLU A 165 -5.65 -17.87 0.40
CA GLU A 165 -6.14 -16.49 0.53
C GLU A 165 -6.36 -16.07 1.99
N GLN A 166 -6.65 -17.02 2.89
CA GLN A 166 -6.79 -16.75 4.33
C GLN A 166 -5.47 -16.34 4.99
N SER A 167 -4.32 -16.74 4.42
CA SER A 167 -3.02 -16.32 4.94
C SER A 167 -2.85 -14.81 4.87
N ALA A 168 -3.28 -14.18 3.80
CA ALA A 168 -3.20 -12.72 3.63
C ALA A 168 -4.05 -11.95 4.65
N LEU A 169 -5.12 -12.58 5.18
CA LEU A 169 -6.02 -11.95 6.16
C LEU A 169 -5.47 -11.97 7.60
N THR A 170 -4.49 -12.81 7.89
CA THR A 170 -3.92 -12.98 9.25
C THR A 170 -2.49 -12.47 9.38
N GLU A 171 -1.91 -11.97 8.31
CA GLU A 171 -0.55 -11.43 8.27
C GLU A 171 -0.42 -10.06 8.97
N SER A 172 0.82 -9.65 9.23
CA SER A 172 1.13 -8.32 9.75
C SER A 172 0.54 -7.21 8.86
N PHE A 173 0.12 -6.11 9.50
CA PHE A 173 -0.54 -4.96 8.86
C PHE A 173 -1.98 -5.23 8.35
N HIS A 174 -2.55 -6.37 8.71
CA HIS A 174 -3.99 -6.56 8.63
C HIS A 174 -4.60 -6.17 9.98
N GLY A 175 -5.38 -5.08 10.01
CA GLY A 175 -5.99 -4.57 11.25
C GLY A 175 -5.04 -3.95 12.27
N GLU A 176 -3.94 -3.32 11.82
CA GLU A 176 -2.99 -2.54 12.63
C GLU A 176 -2.10 -3.36 13.59
N LEU A 177 -2.16 -4.67 13.58
CA LEU A 177 -1.35 -5.53 14.44
C LEU A 177 -0.27 -6.27 13.65
N LEU A 178 0.84 -6.57 14.32
CA LEU A 178 1.80 -7.56 13.86
C LEU A 178 1.25 -8.96 14.07
N GLU A 179 1.69 -9.89 13.25
CA GLU A 179 1.36 -11.31 13.38
C GLU A 179 1.87 -11.88 14.71
N HIS A 180 1.09 -12.82 15.27
CA HIS A 180 1.47 -13.57 16.47
C HIS A 180 2.72 -14.45 16.23
N PRO A 181 3.42 -14.93 17.31
CA PRO A 181 4.52 -15.86 17.14
C PRO A 181 4.04 -17.19 16.55
N GLN A 182 4.80 -17.67 15.58
CA GLN A 182 4.58 -18.96 14.93
C GLN A 182 5.53 -20.01 15.48
N TYR A 183 5.05 -21.24 15.56
CA TYR A 183 5.82 -22.38 16.05
C TYR A 183 5.70 -23.56 15.06
N SER A 184 6.81 -24.22 14.78
CA SER A 184 6.88 -25.45 13.98
C SER A 184 7.21 -26.66 14.86
N ARG A 185 7.11 -27.84 14.33
CA ARG A 185 7.58 -29.07 14.97
C ARG A 185 9.11 -29.09 15.05
N PRO A 186 9.69 -29.72 16.09
CA PRO A 186 9.08 -30.49 17.19
C PRO A 186 8.51 -29.57 18.29
N ASP A 187 7.69 -30.14 19.19
CA ASP A 187 7.04 -29.44 20.31
C ASP A 187 8.04 -28.85 21.32
N VAL A 188 9.24 -29.44 21.41
CA VAL A 188 10.35 -28.97 22.24
C VAL A 188 11.59 -28.80 21.38
N TRP A 189 12.14 -27.60 21.35
CA TRP A 189 13.38 -27.29 20.66
C TRP A 189 14.35 -26.57 21.60
N HIS A 190 15.52 -27.15 21.85
CA HIS A 190 16.51 -26.64 22.80
C HIS A 190 15.92 -26.30 24.19
N GLY A 191 15.04 -27.16 24.71
CA GLY A 191 14.37 -26.98 26.00
C GLY A 191 13.22 -25.96 26.00
N LYS A 192 12.99 -25.26 24.90
CA LYS A 192 11.87 -24.32 24.71
C LYS A 192 10.66 -25.09 24.18
N LYS A 193 9.54 -24.97 24.88
CA LYS A 193 8.27 -25.64 24.53
C LYS A 193 7.37 -24.74 23.70
N VAL A 194 6.61 -25.37 22.80
CA VAL A 194 5.44 -24.72 22.19
C VAL A 194 4.40 -24.43 23.28
N PRO A 195 3.73 -23.25 23.27
CA PRO A 195 2.67 -22.97 24.23
C PRO A 195 1.56 -24.01 24.20
N GLU A 196 1.20 -24.51 25.39
CA GLU A 196 0.22 -25.62 25.53
C GLU A 196 -1.14 -25.32 24.89
N VAL A 197 -1.55 -24.04 24.89
CA VAL A 197 -2.80 -23.61 24.25
C VAL A 197 -2.84 -23.96 22.76
N LEU A 198 -1.69 -23.90 22.07
CA LEU A 198 -1.59 -24.25 20.64
C LEU A 198 -1.70 -25.75 20.38
N LEU A 199 -1.46 -26.59 21.39
CA LEU A 199 -1.55 -28.04 21.34
C LEU A 199 -2.93 -28.55 21.81
N SER A 200 -3.78 -27.68 22.38
CA SER A 200 -5.04 -28.03 23.01
C SER A 200 -6.14 -28.48 22.05
N GLY A 201 -6.03 -28.15 20.76
CA GLY A 201 -7.12 -28.37 19.78
C GLY A 201 -8.36 -27.48 19.98
N ASN A 202 -8.40 -26.64 20.99
CA ASN A 202 -9.51 -25.72 21.25
C ASN A 202 -9.32 -24.42 20.43
N GLN A 203 -9.97 -24.34 19.26
CA GLN A 203 -9.80 -23.24 18.32
C GLN A 203 -10.10 -21.86 18.96
N LYS A 204 -11.13 -21.77 19.80
CA LYS A 204 -11.48 -20.51 20.47
C LYS A 204 -10.37 -20.00 21.39
N HIS A 205 -9.74 -20.89 22.15
CA HIS A 205 -8.61 -20.52 23.02
C HIS A 205 -7.36 -20.20 22.21
N ILE A 206 -7.13 -20.93 21.12
CA ILE A 206 -6.02 -20.68 20.18
C ILE A 206 -6.17 -19.29 19.57
N ASP A 207 -7.33 -18.91 19.08
CA ASP A 207 -7.57 -17.63 18.44
C ASP A 207 -7.46 -16.46 19.44
N ALA A 208 -7.98 -16.65 20.65
CA ALA A 208 -7.83 -15.67 21.72
C ALA A 208 -6.35 -15.44 22.06
N TRP A 209 -5.58 -16.52 22.23
CA TRP A 209 -4.14 -16.47 22.49
C TRP A 209 -3.38 -15.78 21.34
N LYS A 210 -3.66 -16.15 20.10
CA LYS A 210 -3.03 -15.52 18.91
C LYS A 210 -3.24 -14.01 18.90
N LYS A 211 -4.48 -13.57 19.15
CA LYS A 211 -4.81 -12.14 19.22
C LYS A 211 -4.07 -11.43 20.35
N GLU A 212 -4.03 -12.03 21.53
CA GLU A 212 -3.28 -11.47 22.66
C GLU A 212 -1.78 -11.33 22.34
N GLN A 213 -1.17 -12.36 21.77
CA GLN A 213 0.23 -12.34 21.38
C GLN A 213 0.52 -11.31 20.28
N SER A 214 -0.38 -11.12 19.34
CA SER A 214 -0.28 -10.05 18.32
C SER A 214 -0.27 -8.66 18.96
N ILE A 215 -1.15 -8.42 19.93
CA ILE A 215 -1.22 -7.16 20.68
C ILE A 215 0.08 -6.92 21.47
N LEU A 216 0.53 -7.91 22.22
CA LEU A 216 1.77 -7.81 23.02
C LEU A 216 2.98 -7.54 22.14
N ARG A 217 3.12 -8.31 21.05
CA ARG A 217 4.22 -8.15 20.09
C ARG A 217 4.20 -6.78 19.42
N THR A 218 3.03 -6.29 19.05
CA THR A 218 2.87 -4.97 18.42
C THR A 218 3.27 -3.88 19.42
N LYS A 219 2.80 -3.96 20.65
CA LYS A 219 3.14 -3.02 21.71
C LYS A 219 4.66 -2.95 21.95
N GLU A 220 5.33 -4.10 21.95
CA GLU A 220 6.78 -4.20 22.19
C GLU A 220 7.62 -3.70 21.01
N ARG A 221 7.27 -4.11 19.78
CA ARG A 221 8.13 -3.95 18.60
C ARG A 221 7.75 -2.78 17.71
N ARG A 222 6.48 -2.39 17.71
CA ARG A 222 5.94 -1.32 16.89
C ARG A 222 4.95 -0.48 17.71
N PRO A 223 5.47 0.30 18.69
CA PRO A 223 4.64 1.15 19.56
C PRO A 223 3.81 2.17 18.77
N ASP A 224 4.28 2.61 17.62
CA ASP A 224 3.55 3.43 16.66
C ASP A 224 2.26 2.74 16.15
N LEU A 225 2.35 1.50 15.68
CA LEU A 225 1.18 0.71 15.27
C LEU A 225 0.27 0.38 16.45
N TYR A 226 0.85 0.12 17.63
CA TYR A 226 0.05 -0.14 18.83
C TYR A 226 -0.79 1.08 19.23
N ALA A 227 -0.22 2.28 19.18
CA ALA A 227 -0.96 3.51 19.46
C ALA A 227 -2.14 3.67 18.47
N ARG A 228 -1.89 3.40 17.19
CA ARG A 228 -2.92 3.35 16.14
C ARG A 228 -4.02 2.33 16.44
N TYR A 229 -3.62 1.10 16.81
CA TYR A 229 -4.56 0.04 17.20
C TYR A 229 -5.43 0.45 18.39
N VAL A 230 -4.84 1.01 19.45
CA VAL A 230 -5.59 1.49 20.63
C VAL A 230 -6.61 2.54 20.20
N ARG A 231 -6.19 3.50 19.40
CA ARG A 231 -7.06 4.56 18.89
C ARG A 231 -8.23 3.99 18.08
N LEU A 232 -7.95 3.00 17.21
CA LEU A 232 -8.97 2.29 16.46
C LEU A 232 -9.99 1.60 17.37
N GLN A 233 -9.53 0.94 18.45
CA GLN A 233 -10.43 0.28 19.40
C GLN A 233 -11.29 1.28 20.18
N GLU A 234 -10.74 2.41 20.59
CA GLU A 234 -11.49 3.49 21.25
C GLU A 234 -12.60 4.02 20.34
N CYS A 235 -12.28 4.31 19.08
CA CYS A 235 -13.27 4.77 18.12
C CYS A 235 -14.35 3.72 17.82
N ARG A 236 -13.97 2.44 17.69
CA ARG A 236 -14.95 1.34 17.54
C ARG A 236 -15.90 1.25 18.74
N GLN A 237 -15.37 1.39 19.96
CA GLN A 237 -16.20 1.37 21.17
C GLN A 237 -17.17 2.56 21.21
N LEU A 238 -16.73 3.74 20.79
CA LEU A 238 -17.58 4.94 20.70
C LEU A 238 -18.71 4.73 19.68
N LEU A 239 -18.41 4.18 18.51
CA LEU A 239 -19.37 3.85 17.47
C LEU A 239 -20.39 2.79 17.92
N MET A 240 -19.92 1.68 18.55
CA MET A 240 -20.79 0.60 19.04
C MET A 240 -21.73 1.03 20.15
N LYS A 241 -21.33 2.00 20.99
CA LYS A 241 -22.20 2.52 22.05
C LYS A 241 -23.32 3.43 21.53
N GLN A 242 -23.49 3.57 20.22
CA GLN A 242 -24.44 4.49 19.57
C GLN A 242 -24.35 5.94 20.08
N LYS A 243 -23.21 6.30 20.65
CA LYS A 243 -22.91 7.64 21.14
C LYS A 243 -22.22 8.49 20.08
N LEU A 244 -22.59 8.31 18.83
CA LEU A 244 -21.98 8.92 17.64
C LEU A 244 -21.84 10.44 17.67
N LEU A 245 -22.54 11.08 18.59
CA LEU A 245 -22.52 12.53 18.79
C LEU A 245 -22.28 12.88 20.26
N HIS A 246 -21.61 12.01 20.98
CA HIS A 246 -21.25 12.34 22.35
C HIS A 246 -20.18 13.44 22.38
N ILE A 247 -20.20 14.19 23.49
CA ILE A 247 -19.27 15.32 23.75
C ILE A 247 -17.82 14.98 23.38
N ASP A 248 -17.37 13.75 23.62
CA ASP A 248 -15.99 13.31 23.35
C ASP A 248 -15.62 13.27 21.86
N MET A 249 -16.55 12.91 20.97
CA MET A 249 -16.31 12.95 19.52
C MET A 249 -16.32 14.38 18.99
N ILE A 250 -17.24 15.21 19.48
CA ILE A 250 -17.29 16.63 19.17
C ILE A 250 -15.99 17.30 19.64
N GLU A 251 -15.47 16.91 20.78
CA GLU A 251 -14.22 17.42 21.31
C GLU A 251 -13.00 17.02 20.45
N LEU A 252 -12.94 15.78 19.97
CA LEU A 252 -11.91 15.32 19.03
C LEU A 252 -11.93 16.09 17.71
N ILE A 253 -13.13 16.33 17.18
CA ILE A 253 -13.32 17.10 15.96
C ILE A 253 -12.93 18.57 16.20
N ASN A 254 -13.41 19.17 17.28
CA ASN A 254 -13.11 20.57 17.64
C ASN A 254 -11.63 20.82 17.91
N ARG A 255 -10.89 19.80 18.35
CA ARG A 255 -9.42 19.87 18.49
C ARG A 255 -8.67 19.66 17.17
N GLY A 256 -9.37 19.50 16.05
CA GLY A 256 -8.77 19.25 14.74
C GLY A 256 -8.11 17.87 14.58
N ARG A 257 -8.42 16.93 15.49
CA ARG A 257 -7.86 15.57 15.48
C ARG A 257 -8.66 14.59 14.65
N ALA A 258 -9.91 14.92 14.33
CA ALA A 258 -10.77 14.12 13.48
C ALA A 258 -11.59 15.00 12.55
N GLN A 259 -11.90 14.48 11.37
CA GLN A 259 -12.76 15.09 10.37
C GLN A 259 -14.00 14.21 10.18
N LEU A 260 -15.19 14.79 10.21
CA LEU A 260 -16.43 14.09 9.93
C LEU A 260 -16.80 14.29 8.47
N LEU A 261 -17.04 13.20 7.77
CA LEU A 261 -17.46 13.17 6.38
C LEU A 261 -18.88 12.58 6.32
N TYR A 262 -19.82 13.27 5.67
CA TYR A 262 -21.20 12.82 5.57
C TYR A 262 -21.59 12.54 4.12
N PHE A 263 -22.06 11.33 3.86
CA PHE A 263 -22.39 10.86 2.51
C PHE A 263 -23.88 10.95 2.16
N GLY A 264 -24.73 11.30 3.10
CA GLY A 264 -26.20 11.23 2.97
C GLY A 264 -26.75 9.89 3.45
N GLN A 265 -28.09 9.82 3.58
CA GLN A 265 -28.82 8.61 4.01
C GLN A 265 -28.34 7.99 5.33
N GLY A 266 -27.79 8.79 6.25
CA GLY A 266 -27.30 8.32 7.53
C GLY A 266 -25.91 7.70 7.51
N GLN A 267 -25.19 7.77 6.42
CA GLN A 267 -23.81 7.26 6.33
C GLN A 267 -22.81 8.34 6.73
N ILE A 268 -21.97 8.00 7.70
CA ILE A 268 -20.94 8.88 8.25
C ILE A 268 -19.59 8.18 8.18
N LEU A 269 -18.57 8.90 7.75
CA LEU A 269 -17.18 8.53 7.86
C LEU A 269 -16.46 9.49 8.80
N LEU A 270 -15.81 8.97 9.82
CA LEU A 270 -14.91 9.72 10.68
C LEU A 270 -13.46 9.44 10.26
N LYS A 271 -12.74 10.47 9.86
CA LYS A 271 -11.30 10.41 9.56
C LYS A 271 -10.52 10.90 10.77
N ASP A 272 -9.66 10.06 11.33
CA ASP A 272 -8.66 10.49 12.32
C ASP A 272 -7.47 11.14 11.60
N MET A 273 -7.21 12.42 11.90
CA MET A 273 -6.22 13.21 11.18
C MET A 273 -4.76 12.89 11.61
N GLU A 274 -4.57 12.29 12.78
CA GLU A 274 -3.25 11.94 13.29
C GLU A 274 -2.74 10.63 12.71
N TYR A 275 -3.65 9.65 12.53
CA TYR A 275 -3.30 8.29 12.12
C TYR A 275 -3.84 7.91 10.74
N GLU A 276 -4.55 8.82 10.07
CA GLU A 276 -5.22 8.56 8.77
C GLU A 276 -6.15 7.34 8.78
N ILE A 277 -6.83 7.11 9.91
CA ILE A 277 -7.76 6.00 10.07
C ILE A 277 -9.17 6.49 9.75
N TYR A 278 -9.91 5.66 9.02
CA TYR A 278 -11.28 5.93 8.61
C TYR A 278 -12.24 4.99 9.32
N PHE A 279 -13.35 5.55 9.82
CA PHE A 279 -14.42 4.81 10.49
C PHE A 279 -15.72 5.06 9.74
N HIS A 280 -16.33 3.98 9.26
CA HIS A 280 -17.63 4.04 8.61
C HIS A 280 -18.74 3.66 9.61
N ALA A 281 -19.82 4.42 9.65
CA ALA A 281 -21.00 4.09 10.43
C ALA A 281 -22.28 4.44 9.67
N CYS A 282 -23.30 3.59 9.80
CA CYS A 282 -24.66 3.91 9.42
C CYS A 282 -25.41 4.41 10.65
N VAL A 283 -26.01 5.57 10.56
CA VAL A 283 -26.77 6.19 11.64
C VAL A 283 -28.18 6.46 11.16
N ASP A 284 -29.15 6.30 12.06
CA ASP A 284 -30.52 6.72 11.78
C ASP A 284 -30.53 8.24 11.53
N PRO A 285 -30.91 8.71 10.32
CA PRO A 285 -30.90 10.13 9.98
C PRO A 285 -31.71 11.00 10.92
N SER A 286 -32.76 10.45 11.60
CA SER A 286 -33.58 11.15 12.54
C SER A 286 -32.87 11.48 13.85
N ARG A 287 -31.76 10.82 14.13
CA ARG A 287 -30.93 11.01 15.33
C ARG A 287 -29.75 11.93 15.10
N LEU A 288 -29.50 12.34 13.85
CA LEU A 288 -28.47 13.31 13.53
C LEU A 288 -28.97 14.72 13.84
N PRO A 289 -28.22 15.54 14.58
CA PRO A 289 -28.52 16.97 14.67
C PRO A 289 -28.45 17.58 13.25
N ASP A 290 -29.15 18.69 13.07
CA ASP A 290 -29.16 19.39 11.78
C ASP A 290 -27.70 19.74 11.39
N ILE A 291 -27.18 19.07 10.36
CA ILE A 291 -25.80 19.20 9.88
C ILE A 291 -25.47 20.66 9.55
N ARG A 292 -26.48 21.47 9.20
CA ARG A 292 -26.33 22.92 8.93
C ARG A 292 -25.94 23.72 10.15
N THR A 293 -26.13 23.20 11.35
CA THR A 293 -25.74 23.86 12.62
C THR A 293 -24.33 23.47 13.09
N TRP A 294 -23.68 22.57 12.38
CA TRP A 294 -22.31 22.13 12.72
C TRP A 294 -21.29 23.15 12.23
N THR A 295 -20.47 23.64 13.13
CA THR A 295 -19.35 24.57 12.82
C THR A 295 -18.15 23.86 12.17
N LEU A 296 -18.32 22.61 11.72
CA LEU A 296 -17.26 21.74 11.22
C LEU A 296 -17.25 21.72 9.69
N PRO A 297 -16.08 21.63 9.06
CA PRO A 297 -16.01 21.39 7.63
C PRO A 297 -16.54 19.97 7.35
N VAL A 298 -17.76 19.89 6.85
CA VAL A 298 -18.36 18.65 6.35
C VAL A 298 -18.13 18.61 4.85
N GLU A 299 -17.19 17.78 4.41
CA GLU A 299 -16.98 17.52 3.00
C GLU A 299 -17.94 16.42 2.52
N LYS A 300 -18.62 16.67 1.41
CA LYS A 300 -19.41 15.63 0.72
C LYS A 300 -18.47 14.85 -0.20
N ILE A 301 -18.20 13.61 0.13
CA ILE A 301 -17.42 12.72 -0.73
C ILE A 301 -18.38 11.88 -1.58
N PRO A 302 -18.11 11.71 -2.89
CA PRO A 302 -18.91 10.85 -3.74
C PRO A 302 -18.91 9.39 -3.25
N LEU A 303 -20.06 8.72 -3.30
CA LEU A 303 -20.23 7.30 -2.93
C LEU A 303 -19.22 6.34 -3.60
N ALA A 304 -18.69 6.70 -4.76
CA ALA A 304 -17.67 5.92 -5.47
C ALA A 304 -16.35 5.76 -4.69
N VAL A 305 -16.05 6.65 -3.74
CA VAL A 305 -14.84 6.57 -2.89
C VAL A 305 -15.02 5.54 -1.78
N LEU A 306 -16.26 5.27 -1.34
CA LEU A 306 -16.58 4.28 -0.29
C LEU A 306 -16.25 2.84 -0.68
N HIS A 307 -16.17 2.51 -1.97
CA HIS A 307 -15.84 1.16 -2.43
C HIS A 307 -14.34 0.85 -2.41
N GLN A 308 -13.49 1.85 -2.15
CA GLN A 308 -12.04 1.68 -2.11
C GLN A 308 -11.47 1.65 -0.68
N GLU A 309 -12.23 2.05 0.32
CA GLU A 309 -11.80 2.05 1.71
C GLU A 309 -12.44 0.88 2.46
N GLU A 310 -11.64 0.14 3.21
CA GLU A 310 -12.06 -1.04 3.96
C GLU A 310 -13.34 -0.78 4.75
N MET A 311 -14.45 -1.37 4.29
CA MET A 311 -15.61 -1.56 5.15
C MET A 311 -15.16 -2.47 6.29
N ILE A 312 -15.01 -1.94 7.48
CA ILE A 312 -14.78 -2.75 8.68
C ILE A 312 -16.10 -3.47 8.94
N PRO A 313 -16.16 -4.83 8.79
CA PRO A 313 -17.39 -5.53 9.12
C PRO A 313 -17.70 -5.35 10.61
N TYR A 314 -18.97 -5.12 10.90
CA TYR A 314 -19.54 -5.03 12.24
C TYR A 314 -19.30 -6.30 13.07
#